data_12c0acba07ecd49e86a4e885445e423e
#
_entry.id   12c0acba07ecd49e86a4e885445e423e
#
_cell.length_a   1.000
_cell.length_b   1.000
_cell.length_c   1.000
_cell.angle_alpha   90.00
_cell.angle_beta   90.00
_cell.angle_gamma   90.00
#
_symmetry.space_group_name_H-M   'P 1'
#
loop_
_entity.id
_entity.type
_entity.pdbx_description
1 polymer ?
#
loop_
_entity_poly.entity_id
_entity_poly.type
_entity_poly.pdbx_seq_one_letter_code
_entity_poly.pdbx_strand_id
1 'polypeptide(L)'
;MWDAVSNRELVVLGTASQAPTRSRNHNGYFLRWDDEGLLFDPGEGTQRQMLFAGVTASQITRICITHLHGDHCLGLPGVLARMSLDRVPHPVEVCYPAGSREVFGRLRRASLFRDVLDLRERRVRGAEAVLSSGIGTSPFRLEARALSHSAPTVGYRLIEPDGRRMLPDRLAALGITGPDVGRLQREGRLEVGGRMVTVEQVSEPRPGQRFAFVMDTRLCDAAFALADRADMLVCESTFANAEAALARDYGHLTAGQAGQIAAQAGARLLVLTHFSQRYEHGPDGDMRLAEEAAAAFGGEVVLARDLDRVPVPPRRVAPAV
;
A
#
# COMPACT_ATOMS: atom_id res chain seq x y z
N MET A 1 4.41 26.71 6.75
CA MET A 1 3.47 25.61 6.96
C MET A 1 4.28 24.52 7.63
N TRP A 2 3.99 24.27 8.90
CA TRP A 2 4.69 23.32 9.76
C TRP A 2 4.72 21.98 9.10
N ASP A 3 5.74 21.17 9.28
CA ASP A 3 5.75 19.78 8.86
C ASP A 3 4.46 19.12 9.40
N ALA A 4 3.46 18.98 8.53
CA ALA A 4 2.30 18.19 8.87
C ALA A 4 2.84 16.80 9.20
N VAL A 5 2.65 16.36 10.44
CA VAL A 5 3.03 15.01 10.84
C VAL A 5 2.42 14.09 9.80
N SER A 6 3.28 13.42 9.05
CA SER A 6 2.87 12.52 7.98
C SER A 6 1.94 11.46 8.59
N ASN A 7 0.69 11.45 8.19
CA ASN A 7 -0.30 10.51 8.69
C ASN A 7 -0.39 9.31 7.72
N ARG A 8 0.58 8.39 7.85
CA ARG A 8 0.72 7.23 6.97
C ARG A 8 0.66 5.95 7.78
N GLU A 9 -0.36 5.19 7.57
CA GLU A 9 -0.59 3.93 8.26
C GLU A 9 -1.30 2.92 7.36
N LEU A 10 -1.02 1.65 7.59
CA LEU A 10 -1.80 0.54 7.06
C LEU A 10 -2.83 0.14 8.12
N VAL A 11 -4.11 0.12 7.74
CA VAL A 11 -5.20 -0.46 8.52
C VAL A 11 -5.52 -1.81 7.91
N VAL A 12 -5.35 -2.87 8.69
CA VAL A 12 -5.59 -4.25 8.25
C VAL A 12 -7.05 -4.57 8.47
N LEU A 13 -7.80 -4.85 7.41
CA LEU A 13 -9.24 -5.16 7.47
C LEU A 13 -9.51 -6.66 7.46
N GLY A 14 -8.56 -7.46 6.99
CA GLY A 14 -8.64 -8.90 6.96
C GLY A 14 -7.36 -9.54 6.50
N THR A 15 -7.05 -10.73 7.01
CA THR A 15 -5.75 -11.39 6.86
C THR A 15 -5.84 -12.85 6.42
N ALA A 16 -7.05 -13.39 6.19
CA ALA A 16 -7.22 -14.78 5.77
C ALA A 16 -6.97 -14.97 4.27
N SER A 17 -6.31 -16.07 3.91
CA SER A 17 -6.23 -16.60 2.56
C SER A 17 -7.43 -17.49 2.28
N GLN A 18 -8.00 -17.43 1.08
CA GLN A 18 -9.03 -18.28 0.50
C GLN A 18 -10.32 -18.44 1.32
N ALA A 19 -10.24 -18.80 2.59
CA ALA A 19 -11.40 -19.02 3.47
C ALA A 19 -11.25 -18.18 4.75
N PRO A 20 -12.31 -17.47 5.19
CA PRO A 20 -12.28 -16.74 6.45
C PRO A 20 -12.27 -17.73 7.60
N THR A 21 -11.79 -17.29 8.76
CA THR A 21 -11.79 -18.07 9.98
C THR A 21 -12.60 -17.36 11.07
N ARG A 22 -12.60 -17.89 12.29
CA ARG A 22 -13.28 -17.20 13.41
C ARG A 22 -12.57 -15.91 13.81
N SER A 23 -11.26 -15.85 13.61
CA SER A 23 -10.41 -14.72 14.03
C SER A 23 -9.90 -13.87 12.86
N ARG A 24 -10.07 -14.32 11.61
CA ARG A 24 -9.55 -13.66 10.41
C ARG A 24 -10.62 -13.53 9.33
N ASN A 25 -10.89 -12.30 8.92
CA ASN A 25 -11.69 -11.96 7.74
C ASN A 25 -10.87 -12.17 6.46
N HIS A 26 -11.54 -12.33 5.32
CA HIS A 26 -10.88 -12.28 4.01
C HIS A 26 -10.06 -11.01 3.84
N ASN A 27 -9.12 -11.03 2.90
CA ASN A 27 -8.25 -9.93 2.59
C ASN A 27 -8.97 -8.59 2.51
N GLY A 28 -8.29 -7.56 3.00
CA GLY A 28 -8.73 -6.18 2.92
C GLY A 28 -7.73 -5.31 3.65
N TYR A 29 -7.24 -4.25 2.98
CA TYR A 29 -6.25 -3.36 3.59
C TYR A 29 -6.54 -1.94 3.16
N PHE A 30 -6.47 -1.01 4.11
CA PHE A 30 -6.62 0.41 3.81
C PHE A 30 -5.32 1.12 4.17
N LEU A 31 -4.64 1.64 3.16
CA LEU A 31 -3.45 2.47 3.33
C LEU A 31 -3.88 3.93 3.35
N ARG A 32 -3.69 4.60 4.48
CA ARG A 32 -3.72 6.05 4.55
C ARG A 32 -2.36 6.59 4.14
N TRP A 33 -2.35 7.48 3.18
CA TRP A 33 -1.14 8.15 2.71
C TRP A 33 -1.39 9.64 2.62
N ASP A 34 -1.23 10.32 3.74
CA ASP A 34 -1.56 11.74 3.95
C ASP A 34 -3.07 12.01 3.65
N ASP A 35 -3.39 12.65 2.54
CA ASP A 35 -4.76 12.95 2.09
C ASP A 35 -5.36 11.88 1.14
N GLU A 36 -4.59 10.86 0.79
CA GLU A 36 -5.04 9.74 -0.04
C GLU A 36 -5.39 8.51 0.80
N GLY A 37 -6.43 7.81 0.38
CA GLY A 37 -6.84 6.52 0.94
C GLY A 37 -6.90 5.44 -0.11
N LEU A 38 -6.03 4.44 -0.02
CA LEU A 38 -5.97 3.33 -0.96
C LEU A 38 -6.53 2.07 -0.30
N LEU A 39 -7.62 1.55 -0.83
CA LEU A 39 -8.20 0.26 -0.42
C LEU A 39 -7.65 -0.85 -1.31
N PHE A 40 -6.94 -1.80 -0.72
CA PHE A 40 -6.41 -2.97 -1.42
C PHE A 40 -7.28 -4.20 -1.15
N ASP A 41 -7.54 -4.96 -2.20
CA ASP A 41 -8.17 -6.28 -2.19
C ASP A 41 -9.39 -6.38 -1.25
N PRO A 42 -10.52 -5.71 -1.57
CA PRO A 42 -11.72 -5.75 -0.73
C PRO A 42 -12.41 -7.12 -0.82
N GLY A 43 -11.95 -8.09 -0.03
CA GLY A 43 -12.56 -9.39 0.12
C GLY A 43 -13.92 -9.33 0.84
N GLU A 44 -14.60 -10.46 0.96
CA GLU A 44 -15.87 -10.54 1.66
C GLU A 44 -15.74 -10.00 3.09
N GLY A 45 -16.73 -9.25 3.54
CA GLY A 45 -16.74 -8.65 4.89
C GLY A 45 -15.98 -7.33 5.02
N THR A 46 -15.22 -6.88 4.02
CA THR A 46 -14.43 -5.63 4.07
C THR A 46 -15.27 -4.43 4.51
N GLN A 47 -16.48 -4.27 4.01
CA GLN A 47 -17.35 -3.16 4.40
C GLN A 47 -17.64 -3.15 5.92
N ARG A 48 -17.86 -4.31 6.51
CA ARG A 48 -18.08 -4.46 7.97
C ARG A 48 -16.80 -4.18 8.75
N GLN A 49 -15.67 -4.69 8.27
CA GLN A 49 -14.35 -4.45 8.88
C GLN A 49 -13.97 -2.96 8.86
N MET A 50 -14.31 -2.24 7.79
CA MET A 50 -14.13 -0.78 7.73
C MET A 50 -14.87 -0.07 8.87
N LEU A 51 -16.09 -0.50 9.23
CA LEU A 51 -16.83 0.09 10.35
C LEU A 51 -16.08 -0.11 11.67
N PHE A 52 -15.59 -1.31 11.93
CA PHE A 52 -14.82 -1.60 13.15
C PHE A 52 -13.49 -0.84 13.21
N ALA A 53 -12.84 -0.69 12.06
CA ALA A 53 -11.58 0.03 11.95
C ALA A 53 -11.75 1.56 11.93
N GLY A 54 -12.98 2.09 11.88
CA GLY A 54 -13.24 3.53 11.74
C GLY A 54 -12.81 4.11 10.39
N VAL A 55 -12.76 3.28 9.33
CA VAL A 55 -12.49 3.70 7.96
C VAL A 55 -13.82 4.02 7.28
N THR A 56 -13.98 5.25 6.79
CA THR A 56 -15.21 5.69 6.11
C THR A 56 -15.06 5.57 4.59
N ALA A 57 -16.19 5.42 3.90
CA ALA A 57 -16.21 5.31 2.45
C ALA A 57 -15.64 6.57 1.74
N SER A 58 -15.81 7.75 2.34
CA SER A 58 -15.28 9.02 1.81
C SER A 58 -13.76 9.17 1.91
N GLN A 59 -13.10 8.33 2.69
CA GLN A 59 -11.63 8.31 2.74
C GLN A 59 -10.99 7.55 1.58
N ILE A 60 -11.78 6.76 0.83
CA ILE A 60 -11.25 5.92 -0.25
C ILE A 60 -11.15 6.75 -1.53
N THR A 61 -9.93 7.08 -1.94
CA THR A 61 -9.65 7.75 -3.22
C THR A 61 -9.28 6.75 -4.32
N ARG A 62 -8.79 5.56 -3.91
CA ARG A 62 -8.43 4.47 -4.83
C ARG A 62 -8.82 3.11 -4.30
N ILE A 63 -9.15 2.22 -5.23
CA ILE A 63 -9.30 0.79 -4.98
C ILE A 63 -8.28 0.08 -5.86
N CYS A 64 -7.37 -0.68 -5.24
CA CYS A 64 -6.30 -1.41 -5.91
C CYS A 64 -6.54 -2.91 -5.75
N ILE A 65 -6.96 -3.60 -6.81
CA ILE A 65 -7.27 -5.02 -6.80
C ILE A 65 -6.10 -5.76 -7.44
N THR A 66 -5.47 -6.67 -6.70
CA THR A 66 -4.35 -7.46 -7.21
C THR A 66 -4.82 -8.46 -8.24
N HIS A 67 -5.90 -9.17 -7.95
CA HIS A 67 -6.57 -10.12 -8.85
C HIS A 67 -8.02 -10.35 -8.39
N LEU A 68 -8.78 -11.16 -9.13
CA LEU A 68 -10.21 -11.31 -8.86
C LEU A 68 -10.58 -12.73 -8.38
N HIS A 69 -9.77 -13.36 -7.52
CA HIS A 69 -10.26 -14.46 -6.68
C HIS A 69 -11.21 -13.90 -5.61
N GLY A 70 -12.11 -14.74 -5.10
CA GLY A 70 -13.21 -14.29 -4.25
C GLY A 70 -12.77 -13.59 -2.97
N ASP A 71 -11.75 -14.11 -2.33
CA ASP A 71 -11.18 -13.57 -1.08
C ASP A 71 -10.50 -12.21 -1.23
N HIS A 72 -10.28 -11.74 -2.47
CA HIS A 72 -9.73 -10.40 -2.78
C HIS A 72 -10.76 -9.43 -3.35
N CYS A 73 -11.95 -9.87 -3.72
CA CYS A 73 -12.86 -8.99 -4.47
C CYS A 73 -14.36 -9.10 -4.10
N LEU A 74 -14.81 -10.10 -3.38
CA LEU A 74 -16.25 -10.28 -3.12
C LEU A 74 -16.84 -9.23 -2.18
N GLY A 75 -16.05 -8.46 -1.45
CA GLY A 75 -16.50 -7.31 -0.68
C GLY A 75 -16.67 -6.04 -1.51
N LEU A 76 -16.11 -5.99 -2.72
CA LEU A 76 -16.17 -4.82 -3.60
C LEU A 76 -17.60 -4.32 -3.85
N PRO A 77 -18.61 -5.18 -4.18
CA PRO A 77 -19.97 -4.73 -4.36
C PRO A 77 -20.54 -3.97 -3.17
N GLY A 78 -20.31 -4.48 -1.95
CA GLY A 78 -20.75 -3.82 -0.72
C GLY A 78 -20.07 -2.48 -0.48
N VAL A 79 -18.75 -2.40 -0.74
CA VAL A 79 -17.99 -1.15 -0.64
C VAL A 79 -18.52 -0.10 -1.62
N LEU A 80 -18.71 -0.45 -2.89
CA LEU A 80 -19.26 0.48 -3.91
C LEU A 80 -20.68 0.93 -3.59
N ALA A 81 -21.53 0.01 -3.14
CA ALA A 81 -22.89 0.35 -2.71
C ALA A 81 -22.88 1.33 -1.52
N ARG A 82 -21.99 1.12 -0.54
CA ARG A 82 -21.80 2.02 0.60
C ARG A 82 -21.28 3.39 0.16
N MET A 83 -20.28 3.44 -0.72
CA MET A 83 -19.76 4.71 -1.26
C MET A 83 -20.84 5.50 -2.00
N SER A 84 -21.72 4.82 -2.77
CA SER A 84 -22.85 5.45 -3.44
C SER A 84 -23.91 5.94 -2.45
N LEU A 85 -24.21 5.18 -1.40
CA LEU A 85 -25.14 5.57 -0.34
C LEU A 85 -24.65 6.84 0.38
N ASP A 86 -23.37 6.90 0.71
CA ASP A 86 -22.70 8.01 1.38
C ASP A 86 -22.45 9.19 0.42
N ARG A 87 -22.76 9.04 -0.88
CA ARG A 87 -22.55 10.05 -1.93
C ARG A 87 -21.13 10.61 -1.92
N VAL A 88 -20.13 9.72 -1.97
CA VAL A 88 -18.71 10.12 -2.02
C VAL A 88 -18.52 11.21 -3.07
N PRO A 89 -18.02 12.41 -2.69
CA PRO A 89 -18.10 13.60 -3.56
C PRO A 89 -16.93 13.73 -4.55
N HIS A 90 -15.96 12.87 -4.48
CA HIS A 90 -14.75 12.93 -5.33
C HIS A 90 -14.67 11.72 -6.27
N PRO A 91 -13.91 11.81 -7.37
CA PRO A 91 -13.60 10.66 -8.20
C PRO A 91 -12.90 9.56 -7.41
N VAL A 92 -13.15 8.31 -7.78
CA VAL A 92 -12.47 7.12 -7.22
C VAL A 92 -11.83 6.35 -8.35
N GLU A 93 -10.51 6.14 -8.29
CA GLU A 93 -9.84 5.28 -9.26
C GLU A 93 -9.91 3.82 -8.83
N VAL A 94 -10.20 2.92 -9.77
CA VAL A 94 -10.14 1.48 -9.54
C VAL A 94 -9.10 0.87 -10.45
N CYS A 95 -8.04 0.32 -9.84
CA CYS A 95 -6.93 -0.34 -10.53
C CYS A 95 -7.10 -1.84 -10.46
N TYR A 96 -6.99 -2.55 -11.58
CA TYR A 96 -7.08 -4.01 -11.63
C TYR A 96 -6.45 -4.58 -12.92
N PRO A 97 -6.09 -5.88 -12.99
CA PRO A 97 -5.55 -6.51 -14.20
C PRO A 97 -6.52 -6.44 -15.37
N ALA A 98 -6.07 -5.99 -16.53
CA ALA A 98 -6.92 -5.76 -17.71
C ALA A 98 -7.68 -7.00 -18.19
N GLY A 99 -7.09 -8.20 -18.01
CA GLY A 99 -7.73 -9.48 -18.33
C GLY A 99 -8.97 -9.79 -17.47
N SER A 100 -9.15 -9.10 -16.36
CA SER A 100 -10.25 -9.34 -15.42
C SER A 100 -11.45 -8.38 -15.58
N ARG A 101 -11.50 -7.60 -16.68
CA ARG A 101 -12.53 -6.57 -16.92
C ARG A 101 -13.96 -7.11 -16.81
N GLU A 102 -14.21 -8.30 -17.34
CA GLU A 102 -15.56 -8.87 -17.33
C GLU A 102 -16.00 -9.20 -15.90
N VAL A 103 -15.12 -9.83 -15.10
CA VAL A 103 -15.39 -10.17 -13.70
C VAL A 103 -15.62 -8.90 -12.88
N PHE A 104 -14.77 -7.87 -13.04
CA PHE A 104 -14.97 -6.57 -12.42
C PHE A 104 -16.36 -5.96 -12.76
N GLY A 105 -16.73 -6.01 -14.03
CA GLY A 105 -18.04 -5.50 -14.47
C GLY A 105 -19.23 -6.27 -13.87
N ARG A 106 -19.09 -7.57 -13.64
CA ARG A 106 -20.11 -8.39 -12.93
C ARG A 106 -20.18 -8.00 -11.45
N LEU A 107 -19.04 -7.84 -10.76
CA LEU A 107 -18.97 -7.43 -9.36
C LEU A 107 -19.61 -6.05 -9.15
N ARG A 108 -19.30 -5.07 -10.01
CA ARG A 108 -19.91 -3.73 -9.93
C ARG A 108 -21.44 -3.77 -10.05
N ARG A 109 -21.98 -4.76 -10.75
CA ARG A 109 -23.42 -4.96 -10.98
C ARG A 109 -24.00 -6.16 -10.23
N ALA A 110 -23.32 -6.63 -9.18
CA ALA A 110 -23.75 -7.83 -8.45
C ALA A 110 -25.04 -7.63 -7.65
N SER A 111 -25.42 -6.39 -7.36
CA SER A 111 -26.66 -6.06 -6.66
C SER A 111 -27.32 -4.80 -7.25
N LEU A 112 -28.61 -4.62 -6.93
CA LEU A 112 -29.34 -3.42 -7.34
C LEU A 112 -29.07 -2.29 -6.33
N PHE A 113 -28.44 -1.23 -6.78
CA PHE A 113 -28.28 0.03 -6.05
C PHE A 113 -28.18 1.19 -7.05
N ARG A 114 -28.42 2.40 -6.57
CA ARG A 114 -28.23 3.61 -7.38
C ARG A 114 -26.74 3.96 -7.38
N ASP A 115 -26.05 3.57 -8.45
CA ASP A 115 -24.63 3.92 -8.65
C ASP A 115 -24.51 5.40 -9.07
N VAL A 116 -23.94 6.22 -8.18
CA VAL A 116 -23.72 7.66 -8.40
C VAL A 116 -22.24 8.03 -8.38
N LEU A 117 -21.35 7.02 -8.36
CA LEU A 117 -19.91 7.23 -8.23
C LEU A 117 -19.27 7.70 -9.55
N ASP A 118 -18.40 8.69 -9.48
CA ASP A 118 -17.41 8.96 -10.53
C ASP A 118 -16.27 7.92 -10.41
N LEU A 119 -16.54 6.69 -10.90
CA LEU A 119 -15.61 5.58 -10.83
C LEU A 119 -14.76 5.54 -12.09
N ARG A 120 -13.43 5.71 -11.94
CA ARG A 120 -12.47 5.77 -13.03
C ARG A 120 -11.62 4.50 -13.09
N GLU A 121 -11.85 3.68 -14.12
CA GLU A 121 -11.14 2.42 -14.29
C GLU A 121 -9.71 2.63 -14.83
N ARG A 122 -8.72 2.07 -14.15
CA ARG A 122 -7.33 1.96 -14.56
C ARG A 122 -6.95 0.49 -14.72
N ARG A 123 -7.08 -0.02 -15.93
CA ARG A 123 -6.78 -1.42 -16.24
C ARG A 123 -5.29 -1.57 -16.50
N VAL A 124 -4.63 -2.37 -15.64
CA VAL A 124 -3.20 -2.68 -15.76
C VAL A 124 -3.01 -3.60 -16.96
N ARG A 125 -2.17 -3.18 -17.90
CA ARG A 125 -1.83 -3.92 -19.13
C ARG A 125 -0.33 -4.14 -19.19
N GLY A 126 0.08 -5.33 -19.64
CA GLY A 126 1.49 -5.69 -19.74
C GLY A 126 2.13 -6.06 -18.39
N ALA A 127 3.44 -6.26 -18.42
CA ALA A 127 4.20 -6.70 -17.26
C ALA A 127 4.40 -5.59 -16.23
N GLU A 128 4.43 -4.34 -16.67
CA GLU A 128 4.62 -3.15 -15.84
C GLU A 128 3.68 -2.03 -16.28
N ALA A 129 3.22 -1.25 -15.33
CA ALA A 129 2.44 -0.05 -15.60
C ALA A 129 2.72 1.03 -14.55
N VAL A 130 2.83 2.28 -14.99
CA VAL A 130 2.72 3.47 -14.15
C VAL A 130 1.27 3.94 -14.21
N LEU A 131 0.58 3.91 -13.09
CA LEU A 131 -0.87 4.11 -13.04
C LEU A 131 -1.24 5.58 -12.87
N SER A 132 -0.60 6.29 -11.96
CA SER A 132 -0.80 7.73 -11.82
C SER A 132 0.08 8.38 -10.75
N SER A 133 0.01 9.71 -10.69
CA SER A 133 0.64 10.56 -9.67
C SER A 133 -0.32 10.93 -8.52
N GLY A 134 -1.51 10.34 -8.41
CA GLY A 134 -2.48 10.67 -7.36
C GLY A 134 -3.71 11.42 -7.90
N ILE A 135 -4.85 11.29 -7.19
CA ILE A 135 -6.03 12.12 -7.37
C ILE A 135 -5.96 13.33 -6.42
N GLY A 136 -5.35 13.12 -5.25
CA GLY A 136 -5.13 14.13 -4.22
C GLY A 136 -3.93 15.04 -4.49
N THR A 137 -3.49 15.72 -3.46
CA THR A 137 -2.37 16.66 -3.51
C THR A 137 -1.02 16.02 -3.24
N SER A 138 -1.00 14.80 -2.69
CA SER A 138 0.23 14.07 -2.37
C SER A 138 0.92 13.57 -3.64
N PRO A 139 2.12 14.05 -3.94
CA PRO A 139 2.85 13.63 -5.13
C PRO A 139 3.43 12.24 -4.95
N PHE A 140 2.80 11.22 -5.46
CA PHE A 140 3.38 9.89 -5.55
C PHE A 140 3.12 9.24 -6.90
N ARG A 141 3.97 8.30 -7.26
CA ARG A 141 3.79 7.43 -8.42
C ARG A 141 3.31 6.08 -7.94
N LEU A 142 2.19 5.60 -8.48
CA LEU A 142 1.71 4.24 -8.27
C LEU A 142 2.14 3.38 -9.46
N GLU A 143 2.91 2.35 -9.19
CA GLU A 143 3.33 1.34 -10.16
C GLU A 143 2.62 0.02 -9.89
N ALA A 144 2.39 -0.76 -10.94
CA ALA A 144 1.94 -2.13 -10.85
C ALA A 144 2.82 -3.03 -11.71
N ARG A 145 3.09 -4.24 -11.21
CA ARG A 145 3.84 -5.28 -11.94
C ARG A 145 3.10 -6.60 -11.90
N ALA A 146 3.12 -7.32 -13.03
CA ALA A 146 2.54 -8.65 -13.09
C ALA A 146 3.31 -9.62 -12.17
N LEU A 147 2.55 -10.39 -11.41
CA LEU A 147 3.03 -11.42 -10.50
C LEU A 147 2.76 -12.82 -11.06
N SER A 148 3.31 -13.84 -10.43
CA SER A 148 3.21 -15.25 -10.87
C SER A 148 2.16 -16.00 -10.07
N HIS A 149 0.91 -15.98 -10.54
CA HIS A 149 -0.20 -16.69 -9.90
C HIS A 149 -1.06 -17.44 -10.92
N SER A 150 -2.08 -18.15 -10.45
CA SER A 150 -3.01 -18.93 -11.30
C SER A 150 -4.00 -18.06 -12.08
N ALA A 151 -4.23 -16.82 -11.64
CA ALA A 151 -5.05 -15.79 -12.31
C ALA A 151 -4.18 -14.61 -12.74
N PRO A 152 -4.66 -13.75 -13.66
CA PRO A 152 -3.99 -12.47 -13.93
C PRO A 152 -3.86 -11.66 -12.65
N THR A 153 -2.64 -11.54 -12.15
CA THR A 153 -2.32 -10.92 -10.85
C THR A 153 -1.28 -9.83 -11.00
N VAL A 154 -1.42 -8.76 -10.23
CA VAL A 154 -0.46 -7.66 -10.14
C VAL A 154 -0.17 -7.32 -8.69
N GLY A 155 1.06 -6.96 -8.38
CA GLY A 155 1.40 -6.25 -7.15
C GLY A 155 1.48 -4.76 -7.39
N TYR A 156 1.47 -3.98 -6.31
CA TYR A 156 1.50 -2.52 -6.37
C TYR A 156 2.67 -1.96 -5.60
N ARG A 157 3.18 -0.82 -6.07
CA ARG A 157 4.21 -0.04 -5.40
C ARG A 157 3.88 1.44 -5.47
N LEU A 158 3.91 2.09 -4.33
CA LEU A 158 3.78 3.53 -4.20
C LEU A 158 5.15 4.14 -3.94
N ILE A 159 5.52 5.15 -4.72
CA ILE A 159 6.81 5.83 -4.62
C ILE A 159 6.57 7.32 -4.50
N GLU A 160 6.88 7.88 -3.34
CA GLU A 160 6.95 9.32 -3.17
C GLU A 160 8.28 9.82 -3.73
N PRO A 161 8.30 10.92 -4.51
CA PRO A 161 9.55 11.51 -4.97
C PRO A 161 10.36 12.08 -3.80
N ASP A 162 11.67 12.08 -3.95
CA ASP A 162 12.53 12.80 -3.04
C ASP A 162 12.21 14.30 -3.08
N GLY A 163 12.29 14.93 -1.94
CA GLY A 163 12.02 16.36 -1.77
C GLY A 163 13.06 17.03 -0.89
N ARG A 164 12.72 18.20 -0.36
CA ARG A 164 13.56 18.94 0.56
C ARG A 164 12.76 19.37 1.79
N ARG A 165 13.36 19.31 2.97
CA ARG A 165 12.83 19.85 4.21
C ARG A 165 13.40 21.25 4.41
N MET A 166 12.55 22.26 4.42
CA MET A 166 12.96 23.63 4.71
C MET A 166 13.36 23.75 6.17
N LEU A 167 14.39 24.52 6.46
CA LEU A 167 14.93 24.76 7.80
C LEU A 167 14.48 26.15 8.27
N PRO A 168 13.49 26.23 9.20
CA PRO A 168 12.89 27.48 9.63
C PRO A 168 13.93 28.52 10.15
N ASP A 169 14.91 28.06 10.94
CA ASP A 169 15.94 28.92 11.49
C ASP A 169 16.83 29.56 10.42
N ARG A 170 17.17 28.77 9.37
CA ARG A 170 17.97 29.29 8.25
C ARG A 170 17.16 30.26 7.37
N LEU A 171 15.88 29.98 7.17
CA LEU A 171 14.97 30.88 6.46
C LEU A 171 14.84 32.20 7.21
N ALA A 172 14.60 32.16 8.54
CA ALA A 172 14.45 33.32 9.37
C ALA A 172 15.74 34.19 9.39
N ALA A 173 16.92 33.55 9.49
CA ALA A 173 18.21 34.24 9.46
C ALA A 173 18.46 35.01 8.14
N LEU A 174 17.82 34.60 7.05
CA LEU A 174 17.90 35.27 5.74
C LEU A 174 16.69 36.15 5.43
N GLY A 175 15.74 36.29 6.38
CA GLY A 175 14.52 37.08 6.20
C GLY A 175 13.52 36.53 5.22
N ILE A 176 13.57 35.21 4.92
CA ILE A 176 12.69 34.53 3.96
C ILE A 176 11.46 34.03 4.71
N THR A 177 10.29 34.55 4.40
CA THR A 177 9.05 34.25 5.10
C THR A 177 7.86 34.16 4.13
N GLY A 178 6.74 33.53 4.56
CA GLY A 178 5.48 33.51 3.83
C GLY A 178 5.60 32.97 2.40
N PRO A 179 5.08 33.70 1.39
CA PRO A 179 5.06 33.22 -0.02
C PRO A 179 6.45 32.97 -0.61
N ASP A 180 7.48 33.68 -0.12
CA ASP A 180 8.85 33.57 -0.65
C ASP A 180 9.47 32.20 -0.36
N VAL A 181 9.08 31.53 0.73
CA VAL A 181 9.49 30.15 1.01
C VAL A 181 9.00 29.22 -0.11
N GLY A 182 7.72 29.33 -0.48
CA GLY A 182 7.14 28.54 -1.56
C GLY A 182 7.74 28.88 -2.94
N ARG A 183 8.09 30.14 -3.15
CA ARG A 183 8.77 30.57 -4.38
C ARG A 183 10.17 29.99 -4.47
N LEU A 184 10.95 30.06 -3.40
CA LEU A 184 12.29 29.45 -3.32
C LEU A 184 12.25 27.93 -3.52
N GLN A 185 11.24 27.25 -2.97
CA GLN A 185 11.07 25.81 -3.19
C GLN A 185 10.79 25.46 -4.67
N ARG A 186 9.99 26.28 -5.37
CA ARG A 186 9.65 26.02 -6.79
C ARG A 186 10.77 26.40 -7.75
N GLU A 187 11.42 27.55 -7.50
CA GLU A 187 12.40 28.14 -8.43
C GLU A 187 13.85 27.71 -8.11
N GLY A 188 14.07 27.08 -6.93
CA GLY A 188 15.37 26.63 -6.47
C GLY A 188 16.29 27.78 -6.00
N ARG A 189 15.95 29.05 -6.30
CA ARG A 189 16.71 30.25 -5.93
C ARG A 189 15.81 31.46 -5.79
N LEU A 190 16.22 32.39 -4.94
CA LEU A 190 15.50 33.64 -4.67
C LEU A 190 16.48 34.77 -4.37
N GLU A 191 16.27 35.96 -4.91
CA GLU A 191 17.02 37.15 -4.55
C GLU A 191 16.39 37.81 -3.31
N VAL A 192 17.19 37.95 -2.26
CA VAL A 192 16.77 38.55 -0.99
C VAL A 192 17.80 39.60 -0.58
N GLY A 193 17.38 40.87 -0.48
CA GLY A 193 18.27 41.99 -0.07
C GLY A 193 19.51 42.15 -0.98
N GLY A 194 19.38 41.90 -2.29
CA GLY A 194 20.48 41.96 -3.26
C GLY A 194 21.44 40.78 -3.27
N ARG A 195 21.08 39.69 -2.55
CA ARG A 195 21.85 38.43 -2.51
C ARG A 195 21.02 37.29 -3.05
N MET A 196 21.65 36.46 -3.90
CA MET A 196 21.02 35.21 -4.38
C MET A 196 21.12 34.14 -3.31
N VAL A 197 19.97 33.62 -2.87
CA VAL A 197 19.86 32.51 -1.92
C VAL A 197 19.38 31.28 -2.71
N THR A 198 20.05 30.14 -2.54
CA THR A 198 19.62 28.86 -3.14
C THR A 198 18.85 28.01 -2.11
N VAL A 199 18.00 27.13 -2.59
CA VAL A 199 17.19 26.25 -1.73
C VAL A 199 18.06 25.35 -0.85
N GLU A 200 19.25 24.95 -1.31
CA GLU A 200 20.21 24.12 -0.56
C GLU A 200 20.71 24.80 0.70
N GLN A 201 20.84 26.11 0.69
CA GLN A 201 21.32 26.90 1.86
C GLN A 201 20.34 26.86 3.02
N VAL A 202 19.05 26.71 2.75
CA VAL A 202 17.95 26.81 3.73
C VAL A 202 17.12 25.54 3.85
N SER A 203 17.59 24.44 3.29
CA SER A 203 16.90 23.15 3.35
C SER A 203 17.87 21.98 3.35
N GLU A 204 17.36 20.82 3.66
CA GLU A 204 18.09 19.56 3.57
C GLU A 204 17.32 18.53 2.73
N PRO A 205 18.00 17.52 2.13
CA PRO A 205 17.34 16.44 1.40
C PRO A 205 16.33 15.73 2.31
N ARG A 206 15.15 15.46 1.75
CA ARG A 206 14.09 14.67 2.38
C ARG A 206 13.78 13.47 1.50
N PRO A 207 14.32 12.29 1.79
CA PRO A 207 14.01 11.08 1.02
C PRO A 207 12.51 10.79 0.99
N GLY A 208 12.00 10.45 -0.19
CA GLY A 208 10.64 9.97 -0.37
C GLY A 208 10.44 8.60 0.27
N GLN A 209 9.21 8.32 0.72
CA GLN A 209 8.85 7.02 1.27
C GLN A 209 8.30 6.10 0.18
N ARG A 210 8.41 4.79 0.42
CA ARG A 210 7.97 3.75 -0.49
C ARG A 210 7.14 2.72 0.25
N PHE A 211 6.01 2.38 -0.34
CA PHE A 211 5.15 1.29 0.12
C PHE A 211 5.05 0.24 -0.98
N ALA A 212 5.05 -1.04 -0.62
CA ALA A 212 4.85 -2.14 -1.56
C ALA A 212 3.80 -3.11 -1.03
N PHE A 213 2.98 -3.63 -1.96
CA PHE A 213 1.91 -4.58 -1.69
C PHE A 213 2.04 -5.75 -2.66
N VAL A 214 2.41 -6.92 -2.14
CA VAL A 214 2.69 -8.15 -2.89
C VAL A 214 1.79 -9.25 -2.36
N MET A 215 0.78 -9.61 -3.16
CA MET A 215 -0.20 -10.66 -2.83
C MET A 215 -0.22 -11.72 -3.92
N ASP A 216 -0.53 -12.92 -3.52
CA ASP A 216 -0.76 -14.12 -4.33
C ASP A 216 0.23 -14.27 -5.48
N THR A 217 1.40 -14.79 -5.12
CA THR A 217 2.47 -14.99 -6.11
C THR A 217 3.40 -16.14 -5.71
N ARG A 218 3.93 -16.82 -6.69
CA ARG A 218 5.18 -17.57 -6.52
C ARG A 218 6.33 -16.59 -6.35
N LEU A 219 7.44 -17.08 -5.81
CA LEU A 219 8.68 -16.32 -5.81
C LEU A 219 9.07 -15.92 -7.25
N CYS A 220 9.16 -14.62 -7.52
CA CYS A 220 9.46 -14.09 -8.86
C CYS A 220 10.15 -12.72 -8.78
N ASP A 221 10.87 -12.35 -9.84
CA ASP A 221 11.63 -11.10 -9.92
C ASP A 221 10.78 -9.86 -9.71
N ALA A 222 9.51 -9.90 -10.16
CA ALA A 222 8.58 -8.79 -9.98
C ALA A 222 8.28 -8.48 -8.51
N ALA A 223 8.24 -9.50 -7.64
CA ALA A 223 8.05 -9.30 -6.20
C ALA A 223 9.23 -8.56 -5.58
N PHE A 224 10.47 -8.91 -5.94
CA PHE A 224 11.66 -8.17 -5.51
C PHE A 224 11.68 -6.74 -6.04
N ALA A 225 11.34 -6.55 -7.31
CA ALA A 225 11.31 -5.22 -7.93
C ALA A 225 10.26 -4.29 -7.30
N LEU A 226 9.08 -4.81 -6.92
CA LEU A 226 8.07 -4.07 -6.18
C LEU A 226 8.57 -3.68 -4.78
N ALA A 227 9.23 -4.62 -4.10
CA ALA A 227 9.73 -4.44 -2.74
C ALA A 227 10.96 -3.54 -2.64
N ASP A 228 11.66 -3.21 -3.77
CA ASP A 228 12.93 -2.48 -3.76
C ASP A 228 12.92 -1.25 -2.86
N ARG A 229 13.72 -1.31 -1.77
CA ARG A 229 13.86 -0.29 -0.74
C ARG A 229 12.54 0.21 -0.15
N ALA A 230 11.51 -0.65 -0.06
CA ALA A 230 10.25 -0.28 0.58
C ALA A 230 10.47 0.12 2.05
N ASP A 231 9.83 1.19 2.49
CA ASP A 231 9.77 1.51 3.91
C ASP A 231 8.81 0.57 4.62
N MET A 232 7.72 0.17 3.94
CA MET A 232 6.81 -0.88 4.36
C MET A 232 6.53 -1.82 3.17
N LEU A 233 6.79 -3.10 3.36
CA LEU A 233 6.40 -4.19 2.45
C LEU A 233 5.28 -5.00 3.10
N VAL A 234 4.10 -5.00 2.51
CA VAL A 234 3.01 -5.92 2.84
C VAL A 234 3.13 -7.11 1.89
N CYS A 235 3.30 -8.30 2.43
CA CYS A 235 3.57 -9.48 1.63
C CYS A 235 2.76 -10.68 2.12
N GLU A 236 2.20 -11.45 1.17
CA GLU A 236 1.62 -12.73 1.50
C GLU A 236 2.64 -13.66 2.15
N SER A 237 2.15 -14.52 3.03
CA SER A 237 2.92 -15.58 3.70
C SER A 237 1.99 -16.75 3.99
N THR A 238 1.36 -17.24 2.92
CA THR A 238 0.26 -18.20 2.98
C THR A 238 0.69 -19.53 3.61
N PHE A 239 1.97 -19.90 3.46
CA PHE A 239 2.50 -21.20 3.91
C PHE A 239 3.77 -21.08 4.75
N ALA A 240 3.98 -22.08 5.63
CA ALA A 240 5.25 -22.26 6.30
C ALA A 240 6.30 -22.86 5.35
N ASN A 241 7.59 -22.72 5.68
CA ASN A 241 8.70 -23.22 4.85
C ASN A 241 8.64 -24.74 4.58
N ALA A 242 8.16 -25.51 5.55
CA ALA A 242 7.99 -26.96 5.39
C ALA A 242 6.99 -27.32 4.29
N GLU A 243 6.14 -26.36 3.88
CA GLU A 243 5.09 -26.52 2.86
C GLU A 243 5.44 -25.83 1.55
N ALA A 244 6.73 -25.60 1.28
CA ALA A 244 7.20 -24.87 0.08
C ALA A 244 6.75 -25.50 -1.25
N ALA A 245 6.60 -26.83 -1.30
CA ALA A 245 6.07 -27.51 -2.48
C ALA A 245 4.59 -27.13 -2.72
N LEU A 246 3.81 -27.12 -1.65
CA LEU A 246 2.40 -26.76 -1.70
C LEU A 246 2.21 -25.27 -2.07
N ALA A 247 3.03 -24.39 -1.46
CA ALA A 247 3.06 -22.96 -1.80
C ALA A 247 3.28 -22.77 -3.30
N ARG A 248 4.29 -23.41 -3.87
CA ARG A 248 4.59 -23.34 -5.31
C ARG A 248 3.44 -23.84 -6.17
N ASP A 249 2.84 -24.97 -5.82
CA ASP A 249 1.79 -25.60 -6.62
C ASP A 249 0.52 -24.73 -6.64
N TYR A 250 0.15 -24.10 -5.52
CA TYR A 250 -0.98 -23.18 -5.44
C TYR A 250 -0.67 -21.74 -5.84
N GLY A 251 0.60 -21.41 -6.12
CA GLY A 251 0.98 -20.09 -6.60
C GLY A 251 1.15 -19.06 -5.49
N HIS A 252 1.67 -19.48 -4.33
CA HIS A 252 1.88 -18.66 -3.15
C HIS A 252 3.32 -18.69 -2.65
N LEU A 253 3.61 -17.84 -1.65
CA LEU A 253 4.86 -17.78 -0.93
C LEU A 253 4.81 -18.56 0.39
N THR A 254 5.99 -18.96 0.84
CA THR A 254 6.21 -19.26 2.25
C THR A 254 6.61 -18.01 3.01
N ALA A 255 6.45 -18.02 4.32
CA ALA A 255 6.88 -16.94 5.19
C ALA A 255 8.38 -16.63 5.06
N GLY A 256 9.22 -17.67 4.94
CA GLY A 256 10.64 -17.47 4.69
C GLY A 256 10.95 -16.83 3.35
N GLN A 257 10.17 -17.12 2.29
CA GLN A 257 10.30 -16.45 1.00
C GLN A 257 9.88 -14.98 1.07
N ALA A 258 8.82 -14.63 1.83
CA ALA A 258 8.47 -13.24 2.10
C ALA A 258 9.62 -12.50 2.82
N GLY A 259 10.24 -13.15 3.83
CA GLY A 259 11.45 -12.64 4.48
C GLY A 259 12.62 -12.46 3.52
N GLN A 260 12.86 -13.42 2.63
CA GLN A 260 13.89 -13.33 1.60
C GLN A 260 13.68 -12.14 0.65
N ILE A 261 12.45 -11.91 0.21
CA ILE A 261 12.10 -10.75 -0.63
C ILE A 261 12.42 -9.47 0.13
N ALA A 262 11.99 -9.35 1.39
CA ALA A 262 12.24 -8.18 2.22
C ALA A 262 13.74 -7.89 2.41
N ALA A 263 14.54 -8.92 2.70
CA ALA A 263 15.98 -8.81 2.90
C ALA A 263 16.70 -8.34 1.63
N GLN A 264 16.48 -9.04 0.51
CA GLN A 264 17.18 -8.74 -0.74
C GLN A 264 16.75 -7.41 -1.35
N ALA A 265 15.49 -7.02 -1.16
CA ALA A 265 14.98 -5.73 -1.61
C ALA A 265 15.38 -4.56 -0.68
N GLY A 266 15.95 -4.81 0.49
CA GLY A 266 16.31 -3.76 1.46
C GLY A 266 15.09 -3.06 2.04
N ALA A 267 14.00 -3.79 2.27
CA ALA A 267 12.83 -3.29 2.98
C ALA A 267 13.19 -2.92 4.42
N ARG A 268 12.39 -2.08 5.09
CA ARG A 268 12.62 -1.70 6.49
C ARG A 268 11.65 -2.40 7.42
N LEU A 269 10.39 -2.54 7.00
CA LEU A 269 9.35 -3.22 7.73
C LEU A 269 8.69 -4.23 6.79
N LEU A 270 8.56 -5.47 7.24
CA LEU A 270 7.80 -6.52 6.59
C LEU A 270 6.51 -6.78 7.36
N VAL A 271 5.37 -6.59 6.72
CA VAL A 271 4.05 -6.94 7.25
C VAL A 271 3.59 -8.22 6.58
N LEU A 272 3.56 -9.31 7.32
CA LEU A 272 3.08 -10.61 6.87
C LEU A 272 1.57 -10.68 6.96
N THR A 273 0.95 -11.29 5.95
CA THR A 273 -0.51 -11.43 5.88
C THR A 273 -0.90 -12.59 4.95
N HIS A 274 -2.19 -12.74 4.66
CA HIS A 274 -2.74 -13.76 3.76
C HIS A 274 -2.46 -15.17 4.28
N PHE A 275 -2.84 -15.44 5.53
CA PHE A 275 -2.53 -16.71 6.19
C PHE A 275 -3.53 -17.80 5.85
N SER A 276 -3.02 -18.99 5.54
CA SER A 276 -3.87 -20.17 5.39
C SER A 276 -4.61 -20.49 6.70
N GLN A 277 -5.88 -20.87 6.61
CA GLN A 277 -6.72 -21.30 7.74
C GLN A 277 -6.09 -22.43 8.58
N ARG A 278 -5.13 -23.17 8.04
CA ARG A 278 -4.43 -24.27 8.73
C ARG A 278 -3.62 -23.80 9.93
N TYR A 279 -3.28 -22.50 10.00
CA TYR A 279 -2.52 -21.89 11.09
C TYR A 279 -3.40 -21.24 12.15
N GLU A 280 -4.74 -21.36 12.06
CA GLU A 280 -5.63 -20.78 13.07
C GLU A 280 -5.58 -21.53 14.41
N HIS A 281 -5.32 -22.84 14.37
CA HIS A 281 -5.37 -23.70 15.53
C HIS A 281 -4.00 -24.29 15.83
N GLY A 282 -3.52 -24.06 17.05
CA GLY A 282 -2.28 -24.63 17.58
C GLY A 282 -1.50 -23.61 18.41
N PRO A 283 -0.68 -24.07 19.37
CA PRO A 283 0.09 -23.18 20.23
C PRO A 283 1.11 -22.33 19.48
N ASP A 284 1.54 -22.79 18.27
CA ASP A 284 2.57 -22.14 17.46
C ASP A 284 2.04 -21.62 16.13
N GLY A 285 0.75 -21.70 15.87
CA GLY A 285 0.07 -21.51 14.59
C GLY A 285 0.71 -20.47 13.65
N ASP A 286 0.38 -19.22 13.84
CA ASP A 286 0.88 -18.12 13.02
C ASP A 286 2.26 -17.58 13.49
N MET A 287 2.66 -17.80 14.76
CA MET A 287 3.97 -17.37 15.29
C MET A 287 5.14 -17.98 14.54
N ARG A 288 5.02 -19.25 14.13
CA ARG A 288 6.01 -19.93 13.30
C ARG A 288 6.27 -19.18 11.99
N LEU A 289 5.24 -18.62 11.36
CA LEU A 289 5.39 -17.84 10.12
C LEU A 289 6.22 -16.58 10.38
N ALA A 290 5.97 -15.91 11.50
CA ALA A 290 6.76 -14.74 11.89
C ALA A 290 8.23 -15.10 12.16
N GLU A 291 8.50 -16.22 12.83
CA GLU A 291 9.85 -16.70 13.11
C GLU A 291 10.62 -17.07 11.82
N GLU A 292 9.97 -17.80 10.90
CA GLU A 292 10.56 -18.16 9.61
C GLU A 292 10.89 -16.93 8.74
N ALA A 293 10.01 -15.94 8.72
CA ALA A 293 10.24 -14.69 8.01
C ALA A 293 11.34 -13.85 8.66
N ALA A 294 11.33 -13.73 9.99
CA ALA A 294 12.35 -12.98 10.74
C ALA A 294 13.74 -13.57 10.56
N ALA A 295 13.87 -14.90 10.56
CA ALA A 295 15.13 -15.59 10.32
C ALA A 295 15.71 -15.31 8.94
N ALA A 296 14.83 -15.14 7.91
CA ALA A 296 15.25 -14.84 6.55
C ALA A 296 15.48 -13.34 6.31
N PHE A 297 14.75 -12.47 6.99
CA PHE A 297 14.79 -11.01 6.77
C PHE A 297 15.87 -10.33 7.62
N GLY A 298 15.96 -10.67 8.90
CA GLY A 298 16.85 -10.01 9.85
C GLY A 298 16.44 -8.56 10.20
N GLY A 299 15.26 -8.11 9.77
CA GLY A 299 14.69 -6.80 10.06
C GLY A 299 13.38 -6.91 10.86
N GLU A 300 12.64 -5.81 10.94
CA GLU A 300 11.38 -5.75 11.68
C GLU A 300 10.26 -6.46 10.93
N VAL A 301 9.62 -7.43 11.59
CA VAL A 301 8.49 -8.22 11.07
C VAL A 301 7.24 -7.99 11.92
N VAL A 302 6.14 -7.65 11.28
CA VAL A 302 4.81 -7.58 11.88
C VAL A 302 3.97 -8.71 11.33
N LEU A 303 3.45 -9.56 12.20
CA LEU A 303 2.42 -10.55 11.87
C LEU A 303 1.06 -9.87 11.97
N ALA A 304 0.46 -9.54 10.82
CA ALA A 304 -0.78 -8.79 10.78
C ALA A 304 -1.95 -9.53 11.41
N ARG A 305 -2.77 -8.80 12.15
CA ARG A 305 -4.07 -9.23 12.66
C ARG A 305 -5.16 -8.31 12.14
N ASP A 306 -6.37 -8.83 12.06
CA ASP A 306 -7.51 -8.03 11.67
C ASP A 306 -7.67 -6.84 12.62
N LEU A 307 -7.93 -5.67 12.03
CA LEU A 307 -8.07 -4.37 12.69
C LEU A 307 -6.78 -3.74 13.23
N ASP A 308 -5.62 -4.36 13.00
CA ASP A 308 -4.34 -3.73 13.33
C ASP A 308 -4.16 -2.42 12.55
N ARG A 309 -3.45 -1.49 13.22
CA ARG A 309 -2.96 -0.25 12.62
C ARG A 309 -1.44 -0.24 12.67
N VAL A 310 -0.81 -0.34 11.51
CA VAL A 310 0.64 -0.40 11.37
C VAL A 310 1.14 0.92 10.79
N PRO A 311 1.85 1.76 11.55
CA PRO A 311 2.38 3.01 11.03
C PRO A 311 3.47 2.73 9.98
N VAL A 312 3.48 3.51 8.88
CA VAL A 312 4.61 3.48 7.95
C VAL A 312 5.83 4.02 8.69
N PRO A 313 6.98 3.30 8.67
CA PRO A 313 8.19 3.75 9.35
C PRO A 313 8.55 5.21 9.03
N PRO A 314 9.11 5.98 9.98
CA PRO A 314 9.54 7.34 9.73
C PRO A 314 10.45 7.44 8.51
N ARG A 315 10.51 8.60 7.85
CA ARG A 315 11.39 8.80 6.68
C ARG A 315 12.83 8.45 7.00
N ARG A 316 13.53 7.94 6.00
CA ARG A 316 14.99 7.72 6.10
C ARG A 316 15.65 9.07 6.33
N VAL A 317 16.66 9.09 7.20
CA VAL A 317 17.52 10.26 7.34
C VAL A 317 18.45 10.30 6.13
N ALA A 318 18.54 11.46 5.46
CA ALA A 318 19.53 11.61 4.40
C ALA A 318 20.94 11.40 4.99
N PRO A 319 21.85 10.72 4.27
CA PRO A 319 23.23 10.63 4.71
C PRO A 319 23.77 12.06 4.88
N ALA A 320 24.51 12.29 5.97
CA ALA A 320 25.24 13.55 6.15
C ALA A 320 26.21 13.71 4.98
N VAL A 321 26.11 14.84 4.28
CA VAL A 321 27.01 15.21 3.18
C VAL A 321 28.29 15.75 3.75
#